data_bf80633ba0b0e92b3972b49598536973
#
_entry.id   bf80633ba0b0e92b3972b49598536973
#
_cell.length_a   1.000
_cell.length_b   1.000
_cell.length_c   1.000
_cell.angle_alpha   90.00
_cell.angle_beta   90.00
_cell.angle_gamma   90.00
#
_symmetry.space_group_name_H-M   'P 1'
#
loop_
_entity.id
_entity.type
_entity.pdbx_description
1 polymer ?
#
loop_
_entity_poly.entity_id
_entity_poly.type
_entity_poly.pdbx_seq_one_letter_code
_entity_poly.pdbx_strand_id
1 'polypeptide(L)'
;MSVNLHYEDKARAAGFSAVCGVDEAGAGPLMGPVYAAAVILPEGCEIEGLNDSKKMTEKKREALFPVICEKAVAYAIASVDEKEIDATDILSARMKAMQLAIDALQIPADYALIDGNRDHGASAKITTPHEIIVGGDGASLSIAAASVLAKVSRDHYVVEVLDPMYPEYQFARHKGYGTKLHYQMLDQYGPSPVHRMTFLKKWEARR
;
A
#
# COMPACT_ATOMS: atom_id res chain seq x y z
N MET A 1 2.01 -21.57 0.03
CA MET A 1 0.87 -21.64 0.98
C MET A 1 -0.27 -20.85 0.34
N SER A 2 -1.50 -21.21 0.54
CA SER A 2 -2.67 -20.44 0.11
C SER A 2 -2.97 -19.37 1.15
N VAL A 3 -3.34 -18.17 0.70
CA VAL A 3 -3.86 -17.09 1.54
C VAL A 3 -5.14 -17.60 2.24
N ASN A 4 -5.28 -17.40 3.54
CA ASN A 4 -6.42 -17.85 4.35
C ASN A 4 -6.62 -16.95 5.58
N LEU A 5 -7.63 -17.27 6.42
CA LEU A 5 -7.99 -16.51 7.63
C LEU A 5 -7.26 -16.96 8.91
N HIS A 6 -6.17 -17.70 8.81
CA HIS A 6 -5.51 -18.27 9.99
C HIS A 6 -5.06 -17.19 11.02
N TYR A 7 -4.53 -16.09 10.57
CA TYR A 7 -4.08 -14.99 11.43
C TYR A 7 -5.26 -14.23 12.05
N GLU A 8 -6.29 -13.99 11.25
CA GLU A 8 -7.53 -13.37 11.68
C GLU A 8 -8.23 -14.23 12.76
N ASP A 9 -8.33 -15.54 12.53
CA ASP A 9 -8.95 -16.48 13.47
C ASP A 9 -8.12 -16.62 14.75
N LYS A 10 -6.80 -16.61 14.67
CA LYS A 10 -5.90 -16.57 15.83
C LYS A 10 -6.15 -15.31 16.68
N ALA A 11 -6.30 -14.15 16.06
CA ALA A 11 -6.59 -12.90 16.75
C ALA A 11 -8.00 -12.92 17.37
N ARG A 12 -9.01 -13.41 16.67
CA ARG A 12 -10.37 -13.60 17.21
C ARG A 12 -10.39 -14.55 18.41
N ALA A 13 -9.66 -15.67 18.33
CA ALA A 13 -9.52 -16.60 19.45
C ALA A 13 -8.84 -15.98 20.68
N ALA A 14 -8.02 -14.94 20.48
CA ALA A 14 -7.42 -14.14 21.56
C ALA A 14 -8.36 -13.06 22.12
N GLY A 15 -9.59 -12.92 21.59
CA GLY A 15 -10.63 -12.03 22.10
C GLY A 15 -10.83 -10.73 21.31
N PHE A 16 -10.13 -10.55 20.20
CA PHE A 16 -10.36 -9.39 19.31
C PHE A 16 -11.54 -9.64 18.38
N SER A 17 -12.37 -8.63 18.15
CA SER A 17 -13.60 -8.77 17.38
C SER A 17 -13.54 -8.08 16.00
N ALA A 18 -12.77 -7.01 15.88
CA ALA A 18 -12.62 -6.23 14.67
C ALA A 18 -11.16 -6.26 14.16
N VAL A 19 -10.76 -7.41 13.63
CA VAL A 19 -9.39 -7.64 13.14
C VAL A 19 -9.27 -7.13 11.70
N CYS A 20 -8.39 -6.16 11.46
CA CYS A 20 -8.09 -5.66 10.11
C CYS A 20 -6.73 -6.17 9.60
N GLY A 21 -6.64 -6.46 8.31
CA GLY A 21 -5.38 -6.63 7.58
C GLY A 21 -4.97 -5.30 6.95
N VAL A 22 -3.68 -5.00 6.94
CA VAL A 22 -3.13 -3.71 6.46
C VAL A 22 -1.90 -3.96 5.60
N ASP A 23 -1.84 -3.30 4.44
CA ASP A 23 -0.67 -3.31 3.56
C ASP A 23 -0.52 -1.98 2.84
N GLU A 24 0.68 -1.71 2.29
CA GLU A 24 0.95 -0.52 1.51
C GLU A 24 1.31 -0.81 0.05
N ALA A 25 1.19 0.22 -0.76
CA ALA A 25 1.70 0.26 -2.13
C ALA A 25 2.42 1.58 -2.41
N GLY A 26 3.53 1.50 -3.15
CA GLY A 26 4.24 2.71 -3.55
C GLY A 26 5.41 3.11 -2.65
N ALA A 27 5.97 2.20 -1.85
CA ALA A 27 7.17 2.47 -1.07
C ALA A 27 8.42 2.69 -1.96
N GLY A 28 8.56 1.94 -3.05
CA GLY A 28 9.76 1.95 -3.92
C GLY A 28 9.82 2.95 -5.07
N PRO A 29 8.71 3.51 -5.62
CA PRO A 29 8.74 4.48 -6.71
C PRO A 29 9.49 5.77 -6.36
N LEU A 30 10.05 6.42 -7.41
CA LEU A 30 10.79 7.70 -7.31
C LEU A 30 9.87 8.92 -7.19
N MET A 31 8.55 8.75 -7.29
CA MET A 31 7.57 9.82 -7.32
C MET A 31 6.23 9.42 -6.72
N GLY A 32 5.45 10.43 -6.38
CA GLY A 32 4.07 10.32 -5.91
C GLY A 32 3.94 9.74 -4.50
N PRO A 33 2.69 9.63 -4.02
CA PRO A 33 2.40 9.21 -2.66
C PRO A 33 2.65 7.72 -2.43
N VAL A 34 2.80 7.36 -1.14
CA VAL A 34 2.60 6.01 -0.65
C VAL A 34 1.14 5.85 -0.24
N TYR A 35 0.52 4.75 -0.64
CA TYR A 35 -0.85 4.38 -0.29
C TYR A 35 -0.83 3.23 0.71
N ALA A 36 -1.81 3.19 1.60
CA ALA A 36 -2.09 2.04 2.43
C ALA A 36 -3.60 1.76 2.44
N ALA A 37 -3.96 0.51 2.68
CA ALA A 37 -5.35 0.12 2.90
C ALA A 37 -5.46 -0.73 4.16
N ALA A 38 -6.62 -0.65 4.81
CA ALA A 38 -7.02 -1.51 5.91
C ALA A 38 -8.34 -2.19 5.53
N VAL A 39 -8.46 -3.50 5.81
CA VAL A 39 -9.63 -4.31 5.43
C VAL A 39 -10.02 -5.22 6.59
N ILE A 40 -11.28 -5.16 7.01
CA ILE A 40 -11.90 -6.12 7.93
C ILE A 40 -12.76 -7.07 7.09
N LEU A 41 -12.46 -8.36 7.16
CA LEU A 41 -13.24 -9.40 6.49
C LEU A 41 -14.13 -10.15 7.49
N PRO A 42 -15.33 -10.60 7.08
CA PRO A 42 -16.17 -11.44 7.93
C PRO A 42 -15.51 -12.79 8.20
N GLU A 43 -15.94 -13.43 9.28
CA GLU A 43 -15.55 -14.81 9.61
C GLU A 43 -15.96 -15.76 8.47
N GLY A 44 -15.10 -16.73 8.16
CA GLY A 44 -15.33 -17.69 7.07
C GLY A 44 -15.31 -17.08 5.67
N CYS A 45 -14.84 -15.84 5.50
CA CYS A 45 -14.77 -15.18 4.18
C CYS A 45 -13.86 -15.95 3.23
N GLU A 46 -14.32 -16.12 1.99
CA GLU A 46 -13.52 -16.62 0.88
C GLU A 46 -13.56 -15.62 -0.28
N ILE A 47 -12.40 -15.31 -0.85
CA ILE A 47 -12.26 -14.50 -2.05
C ILE A 47 -11.46 -15.31 -3.08
N GLU A 48 -12.20 -15.89 -4.03
CA GLU A 48 -11.59 -16.74 -5.04
C GLU A 48 -10.50 -16.02 -5.84
N GLY A 49 -9.35 -16.64 -5.93
CA GLY A 49 -8.23 -16.13 -6.70
C GLY A 49 -7.46 -14.98 -6.08
N LEU A 50 -7.80 -14.54 -4.87
CA LEU A 50 -7.00 -13.58 -4.11
C LEU A 50 -5.66 -14.21 -3.71
N ASN A 51 -4.59 -13.43 -3.86
CA ASN A 51 -3.22 -13.80 -3.51
C ASN A 51 -2.41 -12.52 -3.33
N ASP A 52 -1.12 -12.63 -2.98
CA ASP A 52 -0.14 -11.55 -3.02
C ASP A 52 -0.28 -10.72 -4.32
N SER A 53 -0.54 -9.41 -4.17
CA SER A 53 -0.84 -8.52 -5.30
C SER A 53 0.30 -8.46 -6.34
N LYS A 54 1.55 -8.69 -5.92
CA LYS A 54 2.74 -8.71 -6.78
C LYS A 54 2.80 -9.93 -7.68
N LYS A 55 2.11 -11.02 -7.31
CA LYS A 55 1.99 -12.26 -8.09
C LYS A 55 0.78 -12.26 -9.03
N MET A 56 -0.08 -11.25 -8.94
CA MET A 56 -1.26 -11.12 -9.78
C MET A 56 -1.03 -10.15 -10.94
N THR A 57 -1.69 -10.42 -12.08
CA THR A 57 -1.73 -9.45 -13.19
C THR A 57 -2.56 -8.23 -12.79
N GLU A 58 -2.31 -7.07 -13.43
CA GLU A 58 -3.09 -5.85 -13.24
C GLU A 58 -4.59 -6.12 -13.44
N LYS A 59 -4.96 -6.79 -14.57
CA LYS A 59 -6.34 -7.17 -14.88
C LYS A 59 -7.01 -7.97 -13.74
N LYS A 60 -6.27 -8.86 -13.08
CA LYS A 60 -6.82 -9.67 -11.99
C LYS A 60 -7.02 -8.84 -10.73
N ARG A 61 -6.10 -7.92 -10.41
CA ARG A 61 -6.26 -6.98 -9.29
C ARG A 61 -7.47 -6.08 -9.49
N GLU A 62 -7.62 -5.51 -10.70
CA GLU A 62 -8.78 -4.69 -11.07
C GLU A 62 -10.11 -5.44 -10.89
N ALA A 63 -10.16 -6.72 -11.31
CA ALA A 63 -11.36 -7.53 -11.16
C ALA A 63 -11.68 -7.86 -9.69
N LEU A 64 -10.66 -8.00 -8.84
CA LEU A 64 -10.82 -8.32 -7.42
C LEU A 64 -11.15 -7.09 -6.56
N PHE A 65 -10.79 -5.89 -6.99
CA PHE A 65 -11.03 -4.66 -6.23
C PHE A 65 -12.50 -4.50 -5.81
N PRO A 66 -13.49 -4.51 -6.73
CA PRO A 66 -14.90 -4.39 -6.35
C PRO A 66 -15.39 -5.59 -5.52
N VAL A 67 -14.88 -6.80 -5.77
CA VAL A 67 -15.23 -7.99 -4.99
C VAL A 67 -14.78 -7.86 -3.54
N ILE A 68 -13.57 -7.32 -3.31
CA ILE A 68 -13.08 -7.05 -1.95
C ILE A 68 -13.95 -6.01 -1.26
N CYS A 69 -14.25 -4.89 -1.94
CA CYS A 69 -15.10 -3.83 -1.40
C CYS A 69 -16.49 -4.34 -1.01
N GLU A 70 -17.08 -5.24 -1.81
CA GLU A 70 -18.40 -5.84 -1.53
C GLU A 70 -18.37 -6.81 -0.36
N LYS A 71 -17.32 -7.63 -0.25
CA LYS A 71 -17.21 -8.67 0.79
C LYS A 71 -16.69 -8.16 2.13
N ALA A 72 -15.97 -7.04 2.14
CA ALA A 72 -15.44 -6.47 3.36
C ALA A 72 -16.55 -5.96 4.29
N VAL A 73 -16.40 -6.23 5.58
CA VAL A 73 -17.24 -5.62 6.65
C VAL A 73 -16.95 -4.13 6.75
N ALA A 74 -15.67 -3.76 6.62
CA ALA A 74 -15.20 -2.39 6.49
C ALA A 74 -13.86 -2.38 5.73
N TYR A 75 -13.62 -1.31 4.98
CA TYR A 75 -12.32 -1.04 4.39
C TYR A 75 -12.08 0.47 4.31
N ALA A 76 -10.82 0.86 4.31
CA ALA A 76 -10.41 2.23 4.08
C ALA A 76 -9.06 2.29 3.36
N ILE A 77 -8.84 3.38 2.65
CA ILE A 77 -7.62 3.65 1.89
C ILE A 77 -7.15 5.04 2.27
N ALA A 78 -5.86 5.17 2.57
CA ALA A 78 -5.21 6.43 2.89
C ALA A 78 -3.89 6.58 2.15
N SER A 79 -3.38 7.80 2.07
CA SER A 79 -2.10 8.07 1.44
C SER A 79 -1.31 9.14 2.19
N VAL A 80 0.00 9.11 2.01
CA VAL A 80 0.94 10.15 2.46
C VAL A 80 1.73 10.60 1.23
N ASP A 81 1.80 11.91 1.02
CA ASP A 81 2.37 12.50 -0.17
C ASP A 81 3.92 12.46 -0.20
N GLU A 82 4.48 12.79 -1.36
CA GLU A 82 5.92 12.82 -1.60
C GLU A 82 6.64 13.87 -0.77
N LYS A 83 5.98 14.97 -0.40
CA LYS A 83 6.57 16.03 0.41
C LYS A 83 6.81 15.57 1.83
N GLU A 84 5.85 14.85 2.40
CA GLU A 84 6.00 14.29 3.72
C GLU A 84 7.00 13.12 3.74
N ILE A 85 7.06 12.32 2.66
CA ILE A 85 8.11 11.28 2.50
C ILE A 85 9.49 11.93 2.53
N ASP A 86 9.69 13.03 1.80
CA ASP A 86 10.96 13.75 1.76
C ASP A 86 11.29 14.48 3.06
N ALA A 87 10.27 14.97 3.78
CA ALA A 87 10.43 15.64 5.08
C ALA A 87 10.77 14.68 6.23
N THR A 88 10.41 13.40 6.09
CA THR A 88 10.64 12.36 7.09
C THR A 88 11.51 11.24 6.52
N ASP A 89 10.92 10.12 6.23
CA ASP A 89 11.47 8.97 5.53
C ASP A 89 10.33 8.04 5.08
N ILE A 90 10.64 7.12 4.17
CA ILE A 90 9.61 6.21 3.63
C ILE A 90 9.06 5.24 4.67
N LEU A 91 9.82 4.82 5.68
CA LEU A 91 9.30 3.93 6.72
C LEU A 91 8.26 4.67 7.56
N SER A 92 8.56 5.89 7.98
CA SER A 92 7.64 6.75 8.75
C SER A 92 6.38 7.08 7.96
N ALA A 93 6.52 7.42 6.67
CA ALA A 93 5.38 7.69 5.79
C ALA A 93 4.49 6.45 5.59
N ARG A 94 5.07 5.25 5.46
CA ARG A 94 4.32 3.97 5.40
C ARG A 94 3.52 3.73 6.68
N MET A 95 4.17 3.83 7.84
CA MET A 95 3.50 3.64 9.13
C MET A 95 2.36 4.64 9.32
N LYS A 96 2.58 5.90 8.93
CA LYS A 96 1.53 6.93 8.96
C LYS A 96 0.38 6.60 8.02
N ALA A 97 0.64 6.22 6.77
CA ALA A 97 -0.41 5.84 5.83
C ALA A 97 -1.23 4.64 6.33
N MET A 98 -0.56 3.63 6.91
CA MET A 98 -1.22 2.47 7.50
C MET A 98 -2.11 2.86 8.68
N GLN A 99 -1.60 3.69 9.62
CA GLN A 99 -2.42 4.15 10.75
C GLN A 99 -3.62 4.98 10.26
N LEU A 100 -3.42 5.88 9.29
CA LEU A 100 -4.51 6.66 8.70
C LEU A 100 -5.58 5.77 8.05
N ALA A 101 -5.17 4.68 7.39
CA ALA A 101 -6.13 3.73 6.82
C ALA A 101 -6.89 2.97 7.92
N ILE A 102 -6.25 2.59 9.02
CA ILE A 102 -6.91 1.96 10.18
C ILE A 102 -7.91 2.93 10.81
N ASP A 103 -7.51 4.19 11.05
CA ASP A 103 -8.34 5.21 11.69
C ASP A 103 -9.55 5.61 10.83
N ALA A 104 -9.44 5.47 9.51
CA ALA A 104 -10.52 5.77 8.56
C ALA A 104 -11.53 4.63 8.38
N LEU A 105 -11.34 3.48 9.02
CA LEU A 105 -12.31 2.38 8.99
C LEU A 105 -13.63 2.80 9.62
N GLN A 106 -14.74 2.52 8.95
CA GLN A 106 -16.10 2.81 9.44
C GLN A 106 -16.46 2.01 10.71
N ILE A 107 -15.85 0.85 10.87
CA ILE A 107 -15.88 0.04 12.09
C ILE A 107 -14.48 0.11 12.69
N PRO A 108 -14.31 0.69 13.90
CA PRO A 108 -12.99 0.77 14.53
C PRO A 108 -12.36 -0.61 14.73
N ALA A 109 -11.14 -0.80 14.21
CA ALA A 109 -10.39 -2.02 14.42
C ALA A 109 -9.84 -2.07 15.86
N ASP A 110 -9.98 -3.20 16.53
CA ASP A 110 -9.39 -3.48 17.84
C ASP A 110 -8.06 -4.24 17.75
N TYR A 111 -7.74 -4.79 16.56
CA TYR A 111 -6.46 -5.43 16.26
C TYR A 111 -6.09 -5.30 14.78
N ALA A 112 -4.80 -5.10 14.49
CA ALA A 112 -4.31 -4.98 13.13
C ALA A 112 -3.23 -6.03 12.80
N LEU A 113 -3.39 -6.70 11.66
CA LEU A 113 -2.38 -7.56 11.04
C LEU A 113 -1.65 -6.75 9.98
N ILE A 114 -0.37 -6.46 10.17
CA ILE A 114 0.40 -5.53 9.34
C ILE A 114 1.36 -6.30 8.44
N ASP A 115 1.31 -6.08 7.10
CA ASP A 115 2.39 -6.58 6.24
C ASP A 115 3.68 -5.84 6.49
N GLY A 116 4.76 -6.57 6.73
CA GLY A 116 6.06 -5.95 6.93
C GLY A 116 7.02 -6.78 7.74
N ASN A 117 8.19 -6.20 8.01
CA ASN A 117 9.24 -6.84 8.79
C ASN A 117 9.64 -6.04 10.04
N ARG A 118 9.16 -4.80 10.18
CA ARG A 118 9.43 -3.93 11.34
C ARG A 118 8.56 -2.67 11.32
N ASP A 119 8.32 -2.14 12.51
CA ASP A 119 7.72 -0.82 12.79
C ASP A 119 8.66 0.10 13.60
N HIS A 120 9.71 -0.47 14.21
CA HIS A 120 10.67 0.30 14.98
C HIS A 120 11.64 1.10 14.11
N GLY A 121 12.03 2.29 14.58
CA GLY A 121 12.89 3.21 13.85
C GLY A 121 12.14 4.22 12.97
N ALA A 122 10.81 4.10 12.87
CA ALA A 122 9.95 5.13 12.26
C ALA A 122 9.63 6.24 13.26
N SER A 123 9.44 7.47 12.80
CA SER A 123 8.91 8.57 13.62
C SER A 123 7.40 8.45 13.83
N ALA A 124 6.67 7.90 12.86
CA ALA A 124 5.27 7.52 12.97
C ALA A 124 5.12 6.07 13.46
N LYS A 125 4.06 5.80 14.24
CA LYS A 125 3.80 4.49 14.84
C LYS A 125 2.39 4.03 14.55
N ILE A 126 2.21 2.71 14.47
CA ILE A 126 0.90 2.09 14.58
C ILE A 126 0.50 2.10 16.06
N THR A 127 -0.62 2.73 16.38
CA THR A 127 -1.14 2.86 17.76
C THR A 127 -2.16 1.80 18.12
N THR A 128 -2.83 1.23 17.10
CA THR A 128 -3.72 0.07 17.25
C THR A 128 -2.91 -1.15 17.69
N PRO A 129 -3.40 -1.98 18.64
CA PRO A 129 -2.77 -3.27 18.95
C PRO A 129 -2.56 -4.08 17.67
N HIS A 130 -1.36 -4.60 17.45
CA HIS A 130 -1.03 -5.22 16.17
C HIS A 130 0.03 -6.32 16.23
N GLU A 131 0.07 -7.13 15.19
CA GLU A 131 1.14 -8.09 14.88
C GLU A 131 1.69 -7.78 13.49
N ILE A 132 3.02 -7.75 13.36
CA ILE A 132 3.69 -7.61 12.07
C ILE A 132 3.96 -8.99 11.50
N ILE A 133 3.52 -9.21 10.26
CA ILE A 133 3.61 -10.49 9.58
C ILE A 133 4.49 -10.33 8.34
N VAL A 134 5.62 -11.01 8.33
CA VAL A 134 6.54 -10.99 7.17
C VAL A 134 5.91 -11.76 6.01
N GLY A 135 5.67 -11.07 4.88
CA GLY A 135 4.98 -11.65 3.72
C GLY A 135 3.52 -11.96 4.01
N GLY A 136 2.89 -11.14 4.85
CA GLY A 136 1.50 -11.26 5.25
C GLY A 136 0.54 -11.22 4.06
N ASP A 137 0.86 -10.48 3.00
CA ASP A 137 0.13 -10.42 1.73
C ASP A 137 0.02 -11.78 1.01
N GLY A 138 0.92 -12.72 1.31
CA GLY A 138 0.87 -14.10 0.84
C GLY A 138 0.33 -15.11 1.85
N ALA A 139 -0.10 -14.69 3.05
CA ALA A 139 -0.48 -15.58 4.16
C ALA A 139 -1.85 -15.26 4.77
N SER A 140 -2.16 -13.99 5.05
CA SER A 140 -3.43 -13.49 5.61
C SER A 140 -4.37 -13.02 4.52
N LEU A 141 -5.64 -13.39 4.59
CA LEU A 141 -6.64 -13.02 3.59
C LEU A 141 -6.95 -11.51 3.64
N SER A 142 -7.02 -10.93 4.84
CA SER A 142 -7.30 -9.49 5.00
C SER A 142 -6.12 -8.62 4.57
N ILE A 143 -4.87 -9.06 4.81
CA ILE A 143 -3.67 -8.36 4.31
C ILE A 143 -3.60 -8.45 2.79
N ALA A 144 -3.86 -9.62 2.19
CA ALA A 144 -3.90 -9.77 0.73
C ALA A 144 -4.97 -8.87 0.09
N ALA A 145 -6.15 -8.74 0.72
CA ALA A 145 -7.20 -7.83 0.30
C ALA A 145 -6.72 -6.36 0.37
N ALA A 146 -6.09 -5.96 1.47
CA ALA A 146 -5.52 -4.63 1.65
C ALA A 146 -4.44 -4.33 0.59
N SER A 147 -3.55 -5.30 0.30
CA SER A 147 -2.53 -5.21 -0.75
C SER A 147 -3.13 -4.86 -2.13
N VAL A 148 -4.23 -5.53 -2.50
CA VAL A 148 -4.92 -5.24 -3.77
C VAL A 148 -5.52 -3.84 -3.74
N LEU A 149 -6.24 -3.45 -2.67
CA LEU A 149 -6.86 -2.13 -2.59
C LEU A 149 -5.82 -1.01 -2.64
N ALA A 150 -4.75 -1.10 -1.87
CA ALA A 150 -3.68 -0.10 -1.87
C ALA A 150 -3.01 0.00 -3.25
N LYS A 151 -2.72 -1.15 -3.90
CA LYS A 151 -2.04 -1.20 -5.19
C LYS A 151 -2.89 -0.62 -6.33
N VAL A 152 -4.15 -1.03 -6.43
CA VAL A 152 -5.06 -0.53 -7.47
C VAL A 152 -5.29 0.97 -7.30
N SER A 153 -5.60 1.42 -6.09
CA SER A 153 -5.87 2.84 -5.83
C SER A 153 -4.66 3.72 -6.15
N ARG A 154 -3.45 3.27 -5.81
CA ARG A 154 -2.24 4.01 -6.16
C ARG A 154 -1.99 4.04 -7.66
N ASP A 155 -2.16 2.91 -8.35
CA ASP A 155 -1.92 2.83 -9.79
C ASP A 155 -2.94 3.70 -10.56
N HIS A 156 -4.21 3.73 -10.14
CA HIS A 156 -5.24 4.64 -10.68
C HIS A 156 -4.84 6.11 -10.49
N TYR A 157 -4.44 6.50 -9.27
CA TYR A 157 -4.00 7.87 -9.01
C TYR A 157 -2.82 8.28 -9.92
N VAL A 158 -1.87 7.38 -10.13
CA VAL A 158 -0.74 7.67 -11.02
C VAL A 158 -1.18 7.82 -12.48
N VAL A 159 -2.08 6.96 -12.96
CA VAL A 159 -2.52 6.94 -14.37
C VAL A 159 -3.51 8.06 -14.66
N GLU A 160 -4.47 8.30 -13.78
CA GLU A 160 -5.59 9.19 -14.02
C GLU A 160 -5.33 10.63 -13.58
N VAL A 161 -4.40 10.83 -12.63
CA VAL A 161 -4.10 12.16 -12.10
C VAL A 161 -2.68 12.60 -12.46
N LEU A 162 -1.65 11.81 -12.10
CA LEU A 162 -0.27 12.28 -12.25
C LEU A 162 0.24 12.22 -13.69
N ASP A 163 -0.14 11.20 -14.46
CA ASP A 163 0.29 11.07 -15.87
C ASP A 163 -0.26 12.20 -16.75
N PRO A 164 -1.55 12.58 -16.66
CA PRO A 164 -2.08 13.73 -17.39
C PRO A 164 -1.49 15.09 -16.94
N MET A 165 -1.10 15.22 -15.66
CA MET A 165 -0.47 16.43 -15.13
C MET A 165 0.97 16.61 -15.61
N TYR A 166 1.68 15.52 -15.88
CA TYR A 166 3.08 15.48 -16.26
C TYR A 166 3.32 14.50 -17.42
N PRO A 167 2.70 14.73 -18.60
CA PRO A 167 2.67 13.75 -19.68
C PRO A 167 4.06 13.43 -20.25
N GLU A 168 5.04 14.35 -20.12
CA GLU A 168 6.41 14.16 -20.54
C GLU A 168 7.12 13.01 -19.82
N TYR A 169 6.70 12.66 -18.58
CA TYR A 169 7.32 11.56 -17.82
C TYR A 169 6.76 10.19 -18.17
N GLN A 170 5.57 10.10 -18.80
CA GLN A 170 4.91 8.84 -19.16
C GLN A 170 4.71 7.91 -17.93
N PHE A 171 4.24 8.48 -16.82
CA PHE A 171 4.08 7.77 -15.55
C PHE A 171 3.16 6.54 -15.65
N ALA A 172 2.16 6.57 -16.53
CA ALA A 172 1.28 5.44 -16.78
C ALA A 172 2.01 4.16 -17.17
N ARG A 173 3.20 4.27 -17.81
CA ARG A 173 3.97 3.13 -18.31
C ARG A 173 4.78 2.43 -17.22
N HIS A 174 5.22 3.15 -16.21
CA HIS A 174 6.12 2.62 -15.18
C HIS A 174 5.68 2.91 -13.74
N LYS A 175 4.53 3.55 -13.56
CA LYS A 175 3.92 3.84 -12.24
C LYS A 175 4.89 4.52 -11.25
N GLY A 176 5.90 5.25 -11.78
CA GLY A 176 6.92 5.96 -10.99
C GLY A 176 8.11 5.11 -10.57
N TYR A 177 8.17 3.83 -10.89
CA TYR A 177 9.34 3.01 -10.59
C TYR A 177 10.59 3.45 -11.39
N GLY A 178 11.79 3.26 -10.83
CA GLY A 178 13.07 3.62 -11.41
C GLY A 178 13.47 2.74 -12.60
N THR A 179 12.66 2.76 -13.66
CA THR A 179 12.94 2.10 -14.93
C THR A 179 13.90 2.92 -15.78
N LYS A 180 14.48 2.32 -16.82
CA LYS A 180 15.30 3.03 -17.80
C LYS A 180 14.55 4.23 -18.39
N LEU A 181 13.27 4.06 -18.74
CA LEU A 181 12.43 5.13 -19.28
C LEU A 181 12.31 6.30 -18.28
N HIS A 182 12.02 6.00 -17.00
CA HIS A 182 11.87 7.05 -16.00
C HIS A 182 13.16 7.87 -15.82
N TYR A 183 14.32 7.21 -15.77
CA TYR A 183 15.61 7.91 -15.70
C TYR A 183 15.91 8.72 -16.97
N GLN A 184 15.54 8.25 -18.17
CA GLN A 184 15.66 9.03 -19.41
C GLN A 184 14.82 10.32 -19.37
N MET A 185 13.60 10.24 -18.83
CA MET A 185 12.74 11.44 -18.66
C MET A 185 13.32 12.39 -17.62
N LEU A 186 13.87 11.89 -16.52
CA LEU A 186 14.60 12.69 -15.53
C LEU A 186 15.84 13.38 -16.13
N ASP A 187 16.59 12.69 -17.00
CA ASP A 187 17.76 13.27 -17.67
C ASP A 187 17.36 14.39 -18.64
N GLN A 188 16.20 14.26 -19.28
CA GLN A 188 15.70 15.22 -20.27
C GLN A 188 14.99 16.42 -19.65
N TYR A 189 14.14 16.20 -18.65
CA TYR A 189 13.23 17.22 -18.10
C TYR A 189 13.56 17.65 -16.66
N GLY A 190 14.48 16.94 -15.98
CA GLY A 190 14.71 17.13 -14.56
C GLY A 190 13.61 16.49 -13.69
N PRO A 191 13.61 16.67 -12.37
CA PRO A 191 12.55 16.21 -11.51
C PRO A 191 11.32 17.15 -11.56
N SER A 192 10.12 16.56 -11.60
CA SER A 192 8.86 17.28 -11.42
C SER A 192 8.54 17.50 -9.93
N PRO A 193 7.55 18.37 -9.60
CA PRO A 193 7.15 18.62 -8.21
C PRO A 193 6.66 17.39 -7.43
N VAL A 194 6.30 16.30 -8.11
CA VAL A 194 5.84 15.06 -7.49
C VAL A 194 6.96 14.02 -7.30
N HIS A 195 8.19 14.34 -7.68
CA HIS A 195 9.32 13.46 -7.42
C HIS A 195 9.79 13.55 -5.96
N ARG A 196 10.23 12.41 -5.44
CA ARG A 196 10.82 12.27 -4.10
C ARG A 196 12.30 12.59 -4.20
N MET A 197 12.69 13.79 -3.83
CA MET A 197 14.08 14.27 -3.99
C MET A 197 15.07 13.42 -3.19
N THR A 198 14.67 12.93 -2.02
CA THR A 198 15.49 12.03 -1.22
C THR A 198 15.81 10.71 -1.92
N PHE A 199 14.97 10.25 -2.85
CA PHE A 199 15.18 9.03 -3.65
C PHE A 199 16.06 9.29 -4.88
N LEU A 200 16.21 10.53 -5.31
CA LEU A 200 16.97 10.92 -6.49
C LEU A 200 18.44 11.24 -6.22
N LYS A 201 18.93 11.21 -4.97
CA LYS A 201 20.32 11.54 -4.58
C LYS A 201 21.37 10.82 -5.42
N LYS A 202 21.16 9.53 -5.76
CA LYS A 202 22.10 8.77 -6.59
C LYS A 202 22.04 9.18 -8.07
N TRP A 203 20.90 9.65 -8.56
CA TRP A 203 20.76 10.18 -9.91
C TRP A 203 21.41 11.56 -9.99
N GLU A 204 21.16 12.45 -9.04
CA GLU A 204 21.80 13.77 -8.97
C GLU A 204 23.34 13.69 -8.92
N ALA A 205 23.87 12.75 -8.14
CA ALA A 205 25.32 12.57 -8.00
C ALA A 205 26.03 12.06 -9.29
N ARG A 206 25.28 11.68 -10.34
CA ARG A 206 25.84 11.24 -11.64
C ARG A 206 25.86 12.37 -12.68
N ARG A 207 25.29 13.50 -12.39
CA ARG A 207 25.23 14.68 -13.26
C ARG A 207 26.33 15.67 -12.92
#